data_4d5416ebaad0d181bf58163505339cdd
#
_entry.id   4d5416ebaad0d181bf58163505339cdd
#
_cell.length_a   1.000
_cell.length_b   1.000
_cell.length_c   1.000
_cell.angle_alpha   90.00
_cell.angle_beta   90.00
_cell.angle_gamma   90.00
#
_symmetry.space_group_name_H-M   'P 1'
#
loop_
_entity.id
_entity.type
_entity.pdbx_description
1 polymer ?
#
loop_
_entity_poly.entity_id
_entity_poly.type
_entity_poly.pdbx_seq_one_letter_code
_entity_poly.pdbx_strand_id
1 'polypeptide(L)'
;MKRIRSRAKIRWPYLALALVIGLTGFSATWLTRHLEPAACADVQRAAAERMQRGEEILKDVVVREGIAIEDIDLNQTGLIGPEWTPLTTTPGIEEAKRTALDPNFAALLVRYFEEAGLEKGDTVAVGTSGSFPGLFIATLCAATELELDAKVIASFGSSMYGATRLELNVCRMLRILRENGVIDYELLAVSPGGNNDYGESALWPDSRDTIAALAAEEGVEYIDYNDIEKSIARRLELFGEDVDCFVNVGGASANSGTSAYTLDFPNGLVLDPPKIPTTANRGLMYEYAARGVPVINMLNVRQLAADNGLPYDPVPLTHPGEGGVYYYIAYRLWIPALAAALMIAALAVGRARFERKEK
;
A
#
# COMPACT_ATOMS: atom_id res chain seq x y z
N MET A 1 39.54 -43.63 29.29
CA MET A 1 38.69 -42.88 28.32
C MET A 1 39.59 -42.21 27.30
N LYS A 2 39.77 -42.76 26.09
CA LYS A 2 40.48 -42.11 24.96
C LYS A 2 39.54 -41.14 24.30
N ARG A 3 39.82 -39.83 24.37
CA ARG A 3 39.14 -38.81 23.60
C ARG A 3 39.51 -38.97 22.13
N ILE A 4 38.60 -39.55 21.33
CA ILE A 4 38.71 -39.57 19.88
C ILE A 4 38.38 -38.13 19.40
N ARG A 5 39.39 -37.29 19.26
CA ARG A 5 39.33 -36.04 18.49
C ARG A 5 39.74 -36.36 17.05
N SER A 6 38.84 -36.94 16.27
CA SER A 6 38.98 -36.93 14.82
C SER A 6 38.75 -35.49 14.32
N ARG A 7 39.79 -34.70 14.22
CA ARG A 7 39.76 -33.45 13.44
C ARG A 7 39.76 -33.85 11.97
N ALA A 8 38.60 -33.82 11.34
CA ALA A 8 38.49 -33.97 9.89
C ALA A 8 39.32 -32.84 9.21
N LYS A 9 40.54 -33.20 8.77
CA LYS A 9 41.42 -32.26 8.08
C LYS A 9 41.16 -32.37 6.57
N ILE A 10 40.90 -31.22 5.92
CA ILE A 10 40.76 -31.10 4.47
C ILE A 10 42.04 -30.39 3.95
N ARG A 11 42.55 -30.83 2.81
CA ARG A 11 43.72 -30.20 2.20
C ARG A 11 43.35 -28.81 1.71
N TRP A 12 44.15 -27.83 2.08
CA TRP A 12 43.93 -26.40 1.77
C TRP A 12 43.60 -26.10 0.30
N PRO A 13 44.21 -26.72 -0.73
CA PRO A 13 43.82 -26.42 -2.12
C PRO A 13 42.36 -26.75 -2.44
N TYR A 14 41.76 -27.75 -1.77
CA TYR A 14 40.36 -28.11 -1.94
C TYR A 14 39.41 -27.15 -1.21
N LEU A 15 39.86 -26.53 -0.13
CA LEU A 15 39.13 -25.44 0.51
C LEU A 15 39.12 -24.21 -0.39
N ALA A 16 40.28 -23.86 -0.97
CA ALA A 16 40.36 -22.76 -1.92
C ALA A 16 39.51 -23.02 -3.18
N LEU A 17 39.52 -24.25 -3.72
CA LEU A 17 38.67 -24.63 -4.85
C LEU A 17 37.18 -24.52 -4.50
N ALA A 18 36.75 -25.00 -3.35
CA ALA A 18 35.37 -24.86 -2.90
C ALA A 18 34.94 -23.38 -2.76
N LEU A 19 35.84 -22.54 -2.20
CA LEU A 19 35.57 -21.11 -2.13
C LEU A 19 35.39 -20.48 -3.52
N VAL A 20 36.28 -20.80 -4.48
CA VAL A 20 36.18 -20.29 -5.86
C VAL A 20 34.86 -20.73 -6.51
N ILE A 21 34.52 -22.03 -6.37
CA ILE A 21 33.24 -22.55 -6.89
C ILE A 21 32.04 -21.79 -6.27
N GLY A 22 32.06 -21.57 -4.97
CA GLY A 22 31.00 -20.85 -4.27
C GLY A 22 30.85 -19.41 -4.76
N LEU A 23 31.97 -18.67 -4.85
CA LEU A 23 31.97 -17.30 -5.36
C LEU A 23 31.49 -17.22 -6.82
N THR A 24 31.97 -18.15 -7.66
CA THR A 24 31.56 -18.22 -9.08
C THR A 24 30.08 -18.56 -9.19
N GLY A 25 29.60 -19.54 -8.41
CA GLY A 25 28.17 -19.90 -8.39
C GLY A 25 27.29 -18.77 -7.93
N PHE A 26 27.67 -18.04 -6.88
CA PHE A 26 26.97 -16.85 -6.40
C PHE A 26 26.92 -15.75 -7.48
N SER A 27 28.08 -15.44 -8.06
CA SER A 27 28.17 -14.43 -9.11
C SER A 27 27.35 -14.80 -10.34
N ALA A 28 27.38 -16.07 -10.76
CA ALA A 28 26.60 -16.56 -11.89
C ALA A 28 25.09 -16.48 -11.59
N THR A 29 24.67 -16.86 -10.37
CA THR A 29 23.26 -16.74 -9.94
C THR A 29 22.80 -15.29 -10.00
N TRP A 30 23.62 -14.37 -9.48
CA TRP A 30 23.31 -12.93 -9.49
C TRP A 30 23.26 -12.34 -10.90
N LEU A 31 24.20 -12.68 -11.76
CA LEU A 31 24.28 -12.16 -13.13
C LEU A 31 23.21 -12.74 -14.07
N THR A 32 22.68 -13.92 -13.76
CA THR A 32 21.63 -14.60 -14.55
C THR A 32 20.21 -14.40 -14.00
N ARG A 33 20.05 -13.51 -12.99
CA ARG A 33 18.73 -13.12 -12.54
C ARG A 33 17.93 -12.51 -13.68
N HIS A 34 16.64 -12.73 -13.69
CA HIS A 34 15.72 -12.24 -14.71
C HIS A 34 14.39 -11.86 -14.07
N LEU A 35 13.59 -11.07 -14.79
CA LEU A 35 12.24 -10.73 -14.37
C LEU A 35 11.29 -11.82 -14.84
N GLU A 36 10.42 -12.28 -13.94
CA GLU A 36 9.29 -13.14 -14.24
C GLU A 36 7.99 -12.42 -13.87
N PRO A 37 6.90 -12.58 -14.66
CA PRO A 37 5.60 -12.05 -14.28
C PRO A 37 5.14 -12.61 -12.93
N ALA A 38 4.50 -11.78 -12.10
CA ALA A 38 3.84 -12.25 -10.90
C ALA A 38 2.69 -13.20 -11.24
N ALA A 39 2.38 -14.12 -10.36
CA ALA A 39 1.27 -15.06 -10.57
C ALA A 39 -0.08 -14.33 -10.73
N CYS A 40 -0.23 -13.19 -10.05
CA CYS A 40 -1.41 -12.32 -10.11
C CYS A 40 -1.33 -11.23 -11.21
N ALA A 41 -0.37 -11.28 -12.16
CA ALA A 41 -0.13 -10.19 -13.12
C ALA A 41 -1.37 -9.85 -13.98
N ASP A 42 -2.20 -10.82 -14.32
CA ASP A 42 -3.43 -10.57 -15.08
C ASP A 42 -4.47 -9.82 -14.23
N VAL A 43 -4.65 -10.20 -12.95
CA VAL A 43 -5.53 -9.51 -12.00
C VAL A 43 -5.01 -8.11 -11.71
N GLN A 44 -3.70 -7.96 -11.55
CA GLN A 44 -3.03 -6.67 -11.40
C GLN A 44 -3.36 -5.72 -12.55
N ARG A 45 -3.26 -6.23 -13.78
CA ARG A 45 -3.60 -5.45 -14.99
C ARG A 45 -5.08 -5.07 -15.02
N ALA A 46 -5.98 -6.02 -14.73
CA ALA A 46 -7.41 -5.76 -14.68
C ALA A 46 -7.77 -4.67 -13.65
N ALA A 47 -7.16 -4.70 -12.47
CA ALA A 47 -7.34 -3.67 -11.44
C ALA A 47 -6.86 -2.28 -11.91
N ALA A 48 -5.70 -2.22 -12.57
CA ALA A 48 -5.17 -0.98 -13.12
C ALA A 48 -6.05 -0.42 -14.25
N GLU A 49 -6.56 -1.27 -15.16
CA GLU A 49 -7.50 -0.89 -16.22
C GLU A 49 -8.84 -0.41 -15.65
N ARG A 50 -9.32 -1.04 -14.57
CA ARG A 50 -10.50 -0.61 -13.83
C ARG A 50 -10.30 0.76 -13.20
N MET A 51 -9.16 1.01 -12.56
CA MET A 51 -8.81 2.30 -11.98
C MET A 51 -8.78 3.38 -13.06
N GLN A 52 -8.06 3.16 -14.15
CA GLN A 52 -7.99 4.11 -15.28
C GLN A 52 -9.40 4.46 -15.80
N ARG A 53 -10.26 3.46 -16.01
CA ARG A 53 -11.65 3.70 -16.43
C ARG A 53 -12.42 4.52 -15.41
N GLY A 54 -12.22 4.28 -14.10
CA GLY A 54 -12.84 5.06 -13.03
C GLY A 54 -12.40 6.51 -13.05
N GLU A 55 -11.13 6.78 -13.25
CA GLU A 55 -10.57 8.13 -13.35
C GLU A 55 -11.09 8.87 -14.61
N GLU A 56 -11.22 8.18 -15.74
CA GLU A 56 -11.81 8.73 -16.95
C GLU A 56 -13.28 9.14 -16.73
N ILE A 57 -14.07 8.30 -16.04
CA ILE A 57 -15.47 8.62 -15.68
C ILE A 57 -15.54 9.86 -14.78
N LEU A 58 -14.68 9.96 -13.77
CA LEU A 58 -14.62 11.12 -12.88
C LEU A 58 -14.20 12.38 -13.63
N LYS A 59 -13.23 12.29 -14.53
CA LYS A 59 -12.82 13.38 -15.42
C LYS A 59 -13.98 13.86 -16.31
N ASP A 60 -14.75 12.93 -16.87
CA ASP A 60 -15.92 13.28 -17.68
C ASP A 60 -16.97 14.05 -16.87
N VAL A 61 -17.13 13.73 -15.58
CA VAL A 61 -17.99 14.51 -14.66
C VAL A 61 -17.42 15.91 -14.47
N VAL A 62 -16.13 16.04 -14.20
CA VAL A 62 -15.44 17.35 -14.06
C VAL A 62 -15.68 18.22 -15.28
N VAL A 63 -15.46 17.68 -16.48
CA VAL A 63 -15.64 18.42 -17.74
C VAL A 63 -17.11 18.78 -17.98
N ARG A 64 -18.03 17.84 -17.78
CA ARG A 64 -19.46 18.05 -17.98
C ARG A 64 -20.03 19.09 -17.04
N GLU A 65 -19.57 19.15 -15.81
CA GLU A 65 -20.06 20.11 -14.80
C GLU A 65 -19.30 21.45 -14.85
N GLY A 66 -18.32 21.59 -15.74
CA GLY A 66 -17.54 22.80 -15.88
C GLY A 66 -16.64 23.11 -14.68
N ILE A 67 -16.24 22.07 -13.94
CA ILE A 67 -15.30 22.19 -12.82
C ILE A 67 -13.91 22.51 -13.39
N ALA A 68 -13.24 23.52 -12.84
CA ALA A 68 -11.92 23.91 -13.31
C ALA A 68 -10.87 22.82 -13.02
N ILE A 69 -10.04 22.52 -14.00
CA ILE A 69 -8.87 21.66 -13.82
C ILE A 69 -7.70 22.56 -13.38
N GLU A 70 -7.05 22.22 -12.29
CA GLU A 70 -5.95 23.00 -11.73
C GLU A 70 -4.70 22.98 -12.65
N ASP A 71 -3.98 24.10 -12.74
CA ASP A 71 -2.77 24.20 -13.57
C ASP A 71 -1.68 23.18 -13.17
N ILE A 72 -1.66 22.78 -11.90
CA ILE A 72 -0.73 21.77 -11.38
C ILE A 72 -1.11 20.33 -11.77
N ASP A 73 -2.31 20.11 -12.30
CA ASP A 73 -2.76 18.81 -12.82
C ASP A 73 -2.17 18.59 -14.23
N LEU A 74 -0.88 18.30 -14.28
CA LEU A 74 -0.11 18.17 -15.53
C LEU A 74 -0.66 17.08 -16.46
N ASN A 75 -1.33 16.08 -15.89
CA ASN A 75 -1.95 14.98 -16.63
C ASN A 75 -3.42 15.25 -17.00
N GLN A 76 -3.93 16.43 -16.63
CA GLN A 76 -5.30 16.85 -16.93
C GLN A 76 -6.35 15.83 -16.50
N THR A 77 -6.18 15.25 -15.32
CA THR A 77 -7.08 14.20 -14.79
C THR A 77 -8.38 14.78 -14.25
N GLY A 78 -8.36 16.04 -13.80
CA GLY A 78 -9.47 16.70 -13.07
C GLY A 78 -9.58 16.24 -11.61
N LEU A 79 -8.71 15.35 -11.15
CA LEU A 79 -8.74 14.77 -9.80
C LEU A 79 -7.81 15.45 -8.80
N ILE A 80 -6.96 16.36 -9.26
CA ILE A 80 -6.16 17.24 -8.42
C ILE A 80 -7.05 18.42 -8.00
N GLY A 81 -7.32 18.54 -6.71
CA GLY A 81 -8.15 19.61 -6.16
C GLY A 81 -7.39 20.91 -5.91
N PRO A 82 -8.10 22.00 -5.59
CA PRO A 82 -7.50 23.26 -5.18
C PRO A 82 -6.61 23.14 -3.95
N GLU A 83 -5.67 24.05 -3.82
CA GLU A 83 -4.76 24.13 -2.68
C GLU A 83 -5.51 24.29 -1.36
N TRP A 84 -6.37 25.29 -1.27
CA TRP A 84 -7.12 25.62 -0.05
C TRP A 84 -8.61 25.72 -0.29
N THR A 85 -9.38 24.95 0.47
CA THR A 85 -10.83 24.96 0.57
C THR A 85 -11.26 24.66 2.01
N PRO A 86 -12.54 24.70 2.35
CA PRO A 86 -13.03 24.25 3.66
C PRO A 86 -12.67 22.80 4.00
N LEU A 87 -12.36 21.94 3.03
CA LEU A 87 -11.92 20.56 3.24
C LEU A 87 -10.41 20.42 3.45
N THR A 88 -9.61 21.47 3.24
CA THR A 88 -8.15 21.41 3.36
C THR A 88 -7.71 21.54 4.80
N THR A 89 -7.11 20.50 5.36
CA THR A 89 -6.70 20.43 6.77
C THR A 89 -5.18 20.55 6.97
N THR A 90 -4.37 20.21 5.96
CA THR A 90 -2.91 20.21 6.06
C THR A 90 -2.26 20.52 4.71
N PRO A 91 -0.99 20.98 4.69
CA PRO A 91 -0.22 21.06 3.46
C PRO A 91 -0.09 19.72 2.74
N GLY A 92 0.06 19.75 1.42
CA GLY A 92 0.24 18.59 0.54
C GLY A 92 1.41 18.80 -0.42
N ILE A 93 1.87 17.71 -1.04
CA ILE A 93 2.95 17.69 -2.02
C ILE A 93 2.34 17.34 -3.38
N GLU A 94 2.42 18.24 -4.34
CA GLU A 94 1.79 18.13 -5.66
C GLU A 94 2.20 16.86 -6.40
N GLU A 95 3.51 16.57 -6.45
CA GLU A 95 4.05 15.41 -7.15
C GLU A 95 3.51 14.10 -6.55
N ALA A 96 3.34 14.05 -5.23
CA ALA A 96 2.75 12.88 -4.58
C ALA A 96 1.27 12.70 -4.95
N LYS A 97 0.53 13.80 -5.13
CA LYS A 97 -0.87 13.75 -5.57
C LYS A 97 -1.00 13.25 -7.00
N ARG A 98 -0.19 13.79 -7.92
CA ARG A 98 -0.14 13.34 -9.31
C ARG A 98 0.30 11.88 -9.41
N THR A 99 1.35 11.50 -8.68
CA THR A 99 1.82 10.10 -8.63
C THR A 99 0.73 9.14 -8.16
N ALA A 100 -0.06 9.53 -7.16
CA ALA A 100 -1.13 8.69 -6.59
C ALA A 100 -2.27 8.36 -7.59
N LEU A 101 -2.31 9.07 -8.72
CA LEU A 101 -3.24 8.83 -9.83
C LEU A 101 -2.65 7.88 -10.90
N ASP A 102 -1.47 7.33 -10.70
CA ASP A 102 -0.97 6.30 -11.61
C ASP A 102 -1.77 5.00 -11.42
N PRO A 103 -2.43 4.49 -12.48
CA PRO A 103 -3.35 3.35 -12.34
C PRO A 103 -2.65 2.08 -11.84
N ASN A 104 -1.33 1.98 -11.98
CA ASN A 104 -0.58 0.82 -11.50
C ASN A 104 -0.46 0.75 -9.97
N PHE A 105 -0.94 1.76 -9.21
CA PHE A 105 -1.16 1.60 -7.77
C PHE A 105 -2.27 0.58 -7.45
N ALA A 106 -3.27 0.40 -8.34
CA ALA A 106 -4.22 -0.69 -8.18
C ALA A 106 -3.55 -2.06 -8.33
N ALA A 107 -2.61 -2.18 -9.26
CA ALA A 107 -1.77 -3.37 -9.40
C ALA A 107 -0.91 -3.63 -8.16
N LEU A 108 -0.38 -2.58 -7.54
CA LEU A 108 0.37 -2.69 -6.29
C LEU A 108 -0.51 -3.22 -5.15
N LEU A 109 -1.74 -2.74 -5.04
CA LEU A 109 -2.67 -3.19 -4.01
C LEU A 109 -3.13 -4.64 -4.22
N VAL A 110 -3.34 -5.10 -5.46
CA VAL A 110 -3.55 -6.53 -5.74
C VAL A 110 -2.39 -7.35 -5.19
N ARG A 111 -1.14 -6.95 -5.44
CA ARG A 111 0.02 -7.65 -4.91
C ARG A 111 0.04 -7.68 -3.38
N TYR A 112 -0.27 -6.56 -2.72
CA TYR A 112 -0.29 -6.50 -1.26
C TYR A 112 -1.41 -7.36 -0.66
N PHE A 113 -2.58 -7.43 -1.27
CA PHE A 113 -3.66 -8.32 -0.84
C PHE A 113 -3.28 -9.80 -0.99
N GLU A 114 -2.66 -10.18 -2.10
CA GLU A 114 -2.13 -11.54 -2.33
C GLU A 114 -1.02 -11.88 -1.31
N GLU A 115 -0.06 -10.97 -1.08
CA GLU A 115 1.01 -11.16 -0.10
C GLU A 115 0.50 -11.20 1.34
N ALA A 116 -0.63 -10.55 1.63
CA ALA A 116 -1.33 -10.64 2.91
C ALA A 116 -2.10 -11.97 3.06
N GLY A 117 -2.24 -12.74 1.99
CA GLY A 117 -2.91 -14.04 1.99
C GLY A 117 -4.43 -13.95 1.90
N LEU A 118 -4.98 -12.86 1.37
CA LEU A 118 -6.42 -12.70 1.23
C LEU A 118 -6.99 -13.57 0.11
N GLU A 119 -8.17 -14.10 0.38
CA GLU A 119 -8.94 -14.92 -0.55
C GLU A 119 -10.29 -14.23 -0.87
N LYS A 120 -10.92 -14.66 -1.96
CA LYS A 120 -12.25 -14.18 -2.35
C LYS A 120 -13.25 -14.25 -1.18
N GLY A 121 -13.91 -13.14 -0.90
CA GLY A 121 -14.90 -12.98 0.15
C GLY A 121 -14.34 -12.52 1.49
N ASP A 122 -13.00 -12.41 1.63
CA ASP A 122 -12.40 -11.87 2.84
C ASP A 122 -12.73 -10.39 3.01
N THR A 123 -12.84 -9.96 4.26
CA THR A 123 -13.24 -8.61 4.64
C THR A 123 -12.05 -7.67 4.75
N VAL A 124 -12.08 -6.59 3.98
CA VAL A 124 -11.08 -5.52 4.02
C VAL A 124 -11.69 -4.25 4.61
N ALA A 125 -11.22 -3.85 5.79
CA ALA A 125 -11.58 -2.56 6.36
C ALA A 125 -10.73 -1.44 5.74
N VAL A 126 -11.38 -0.45 5.12
CA VAL A 126 -10.72 0.66 4.43
C VAL A 126 -11.00 1.96 5.16
N GLY A 127 -9.97 2.53 5.78
CA GLY A 127 -10.01 3.87 6.35
C GLY A 127 -9.34 4.86 5.40
N THR A 128 -10.10 5.78 4.81
CA THR A 128 -9.57 6.76 3.87
C THR A 128 -9.79 8.20 4.30
N SER A 129 -8.98 9.11 3.77
CA SER A 129 -9.19 10.56 3.81
C SER A 129 -9.21 11.13 2.40
N GLY A 130 -9.67 12.38 2.25
CA GLY A 130 -9.62 13.08 0.98
C GLY A 130 -8.21 13.30 0.41
N SER A 131 -7.15 12.99 1.17
CA SER A 131 -5.77 13.33 0.81
C SER A 131 -5.24 12.68 -0.46
N PHE A 132 -5.61 11.43 -0.72
CA PHE A 132 -5.14 10.66 -1.89
C PHE A 132 -6.30 9.92 -2.56
N PRO A 133 -7.16 10.62 -3.32
CA PRO A 133 -8.30 9.99 -4.00
C PRO A 133 -7.87 8.88 -4.95
N GLY A 134 -6.74 9.03 -5.67
CA GLY A 134 -6.22 7.99 -6.54
C GLY A 134 -5.89 6.69 -5.81
N LEU A 135 -5.19 6.75 -4.65
CA LEU A 135 -4.91 5.54 -3.86
C LEU A 135 -6.18 4.90 -3.27
N PHE A 136 -7.20 5.72 -2.97
CA PHE A 136 -8.50 5.21 -2.55
C PHE A 136 -9.19 4.44 -3.68
N ILE A 137 -9.25 5.03 -4.87
CA ILE A 137 -9.78 4.37 -6.08
C ILE A 137 -9.00 3.08 -6.36
N ALA A 138 -7.66 3.13 -6.31
CA ALA A 138 -6.80 1.98 -6.48
C ALA A 138 -7.14 0.83 -5.51
N THR A 139 -7.36 1.17 -4.23
CA THR A 139 -7.72 0.19 -3.18
C THR A 139 -9.02 -0.53 -3.52
N LEU A 140 -10.05 0.23 -3.89
CA LEU A 140 -11.36 -0.36 -4.19
C LEU A 140 -11.36 -1.14 -5.51
N CYS A 141 -10.62 -0.68 -6.52
CA CYS A 141 -10.48 -1.41 -7.78
C CYS A 141 -9.75 -2.76 -7.57
N ALA A 142 -8.69 -2.78 -6.77
CA ALA A 142 -7.98 -3.99 -6.43
C ALA A 142 -8.87 -4.98 -5.64
N ALA A 143 -9.60 -4.48 -4.63
CA ALA A 143 -10.55 -5.27 -3.87
C ALA A 143 -11.66 -5.87 -4.76
N THR A 144 -12.14 -5.09 -5.75
CA THR A 144 -13.17 -5.55 -6.70
C THR A 144 -12.65 -6.68 -7.59
N GLU A 145 -11.43 -6.57 -8.14
CA GLU A 145 -10.87 -7.63 -9.01
C GLU A 145 -10.54 -8.92 -8.23
N LEU A 146 -10.25 -8.82 -6.94
CA LEU A 146 -10.04 -9.97 -6.06
C LEU A 146 -11.34 -10.47 -5.40
N GLU A 147 -12.48 -9.85 -5.70
CA GLU A 147 -13.79 -10.17 -5.12
C GLU A 147 -13.79 -10.16 -3.58
N LEU A 148 -13.09 -9.18 -2.98
CA LEU A 148 -13.04 -8.96 -1.53
C LEU A 148 -14.26 -8.14 -1.06
N ASP A 149 -14.63 -8.27 0.21
CA ASP A 149 -15.69 -7.46 0.85
C ASP A 149 -15.08 -6.21 1.49
N ALA A 150 -15.09 -5.07 0.78
CA ALA A 150 -14.51 -3.84 1.30
C ALA A 150 -15.53 -3.01 2.10
N LYS A 151 -15.26 -2.83 3.39
CA LYS A 151 -15.99 -1.96 4.32
C LYS A 151 -15.29 -0.61 4.40
N VAL A 152 -15.98 0.48 4.04
CA VAL A 152 -15.34 1.80 3.84
C VAL A 152 -15.83 2.82 4.86
N ILE A 153 -14.89 3.47 5.54
CA ILE A 153 -15.14 4.70 6.32
C ILE A 153 -14.25 5.81 5.76
N ALA A 154 -14.87 6.90 5.31
CA ALA A 154 -14.17 8.01 4.69
C ALA A 154 -14.17 9.25 5.58
N SER A 155 -13.08 10.01 5.55
CA SER A 155 -12.98 11.34 6.14
C SER A 155 -12.96 12.40 5.05
N PHE A 156 -13.74 13.47 5.19
CA PHE A 156 -13.79 14.58 4.23
C PHE A 156 -12.48 15.38 4.20
N GLY A 157 -11.84 15.56 5.35
CA GLY A 157 -10.59 16.30 5.46
C GLY A 157 -9.50 15.76 4.56
N SER A 158 -8.82 16.68 3.89
CA SER A 158 -7.80 16.41 2.88
C SER A 158 -6.56 17.26 3.12
N SER A 159 -5.39 16.76 2.74
CA SER A 159 -4.27 17.66 2.49
C SER A 159 -4.46 18.38 1.15
N MET A 160 -3.79 19.53 0.97
CA MET A 160 -3.79 20.31 -0.28
C MET A 160 -3.75 19.41 -1.51
N TYR A 161 -4.45 19.80 -2.57
CA TYR A 161 -4.42 19.12 -3.87
C TYR A 161 -5.03 17.70 -3.91
N GLY A 162 -5.62 17.21 -2.81
CA GLY A 162 -6.40 15.97 -2.80
C GLY A 162 -7.86 16.20 -3.25
N ALA A 163 -8.80 15.43 -2.71
CA ALA A 163 -10.24 15.60 -2.96
C ALA A 163 -10.79 16.82 -2.16
N THR A 164 -10.21 17.99 -2.40
CA THR A 164 -10.51 19.23 -1.67
C THR A 164 -11.69 20.00 -2.24
N ARG A 165 -12.23 19.63 -3.41
CA ARG A 165 -13.43 20.26 -3.96
C ARG A 165 -14.68 19.85 -3.20
N LEU A 166 -15.56 20.80 -2.88
CA LEU A 166 -16.85 20.52 -2.24
C LEU A 166 -17.74 19.71 -3.18
N GLU A 167 -17.77 20.10 -4.43
CA GLU A 167 -18.56 19.49 -5.51
C GLU A 167 -17.98 18.17 -6.04
N LEU A 168 -16.76 17.81 -5.69
CA LEU A 168 -16.14 16.52 -6.02
C LEU A 168 -15.24 16.05 -4.88
N ASN A 169 -15.84 15.85 -3.72
CA ASN A 169 -15.16 15.28 -2.54
C ASN A 169 -15.03 13.74 -2.63
N VAL A 170 -14.31 13.15 -1.71
CA VAL A 170 -14.01 11.71 -1.70
C VAL A 170 -15.27 10.83 -1.68
N CYS A 171 -16.32 11.26 -0.97
CA CYS A 171 -17.58 10.51 -0.88
C CYS A 171 -18.35 10.56 -2.20
N ARG A 172 -18.42 11.75 -2.82
CA ARG A 172 -19.06 11.89 -4.14
C ARG A 172 -18.30 11.11 -5.22
N MET A 173 -16.97 11.07 -5.18
CA MET A 173 -16.17 10.23 -6.09
C MET A 173 -16.57 8.75 -5.97
N LEU A 174 -16.66 8.22 -4.76
CA LEU A 174 -17.09 6.83 -4.52
C LEU A 174 -18.49 6.57 -5.09
N ARG A 175 -19.43 7.46 -4.83
CA ARG A 175 -20.80 7.36 -5.34
C ARG A 175 -20.84 7.32 -6.87
N ILE A 176 -20.12 8.22 -7.54
CA ILE A 176 -20.02 8.24 -9.02
C ILE A 176 -19.45 6.94 -9.56
N LEU A 177 -18.38 6.42 -8.97
CA LEU A 177 -17.76 5.17 -9.39
C LEU A 177 -18.70 3.98 -9.23
N ARG A 178 -19.48 3.94 -8.14
CA ARG A 178 -20.48 2.92 -7.89
C ARG A 178 -21.65 3.00 -8.89
N GLU A 179 -22.20 4.19 -9.12
CA GLU A 179 -23.28 4.42 -10.08
C GLU A 179 -22.90 4.04 -11.52
N ASN A 180 -21.62 4.08 -11.85
CA ASN A 180 -21.08 3.69 -13.15
C ASN A 180 -20.51 2.25 -13.20
N GLY A 181 -20.72 1.45 -12.13
CA GLY A 181 -20.33 0.04 -12.09
C GLY A 181 -18.83 -0.20 -12.10
N VAL A 182 -18.03 0.76 -11.66
CA VAL A 182 -16.58 0.60 -11.48
C VAL A 182 -16.30 -0.22 -10.22
N ILE A 183 -17.06 0.04 -9.17
CA ILE A 183 -17.00 -0.64 -7.86
C ILE A 183 -18.42 -0.88 -7.35
N ASP A 184 -18.56 -1.74 -6.32
CA ASP A 184 -19.86 -2.01 -5.67
C ASP A 184 -19.73 -1.97 -4.14
N TYR A 185 -19.15 -0.89 -3.62
CA TYR A 185 -18.98 -0.68 -2.18
C TYR A 185 -19.71 0.58 -1.72
N GLU A 186 -20.22 0.52 -0.49
CA GLU A 186 -20.90 1.64 0.16
C GLU A 186 -20.07 2.17 1.33
N LEU A 187 -20.34 3.43 1.71
CA LEU A 187 -19.81 3.98 2.95
C LEU A 187 -20.56 3.40 4.15
N LEU A 188 -19.84 2.93 5.16
CA LEU A 188 -20.42 2.61 6.47
C LEU A 188 -20.65 3.89 7.29
N ALA A 189 -19.71 4.82 7.21
CA ALA A 189 -19.75 6.08 7.92
C ALA A 189 -18.82 7.09 7.27
N VAL A 190 -19.00 8.35 7.63
CA VAL A 190 -18.12 9.46 7.28
C VAL A 190 -17.68 10.22 8.52
N SER A 191 -16.57 10.97 8.43
CA SER A 191 -16.08 11.79 9.53
C SER A 191 -15.49 13.11 9.04
N PRO A 192 -15.26 14.07 9.95
CA PRO A 192 -14.61 15.33 9.59
C PRO A 192 -13.21 15.14 9.02
N GLY A 193 -12.41 14.23 9.59
CA GLY A 193 -11.00 14.07 9.23
C GLY A 193 -10.10 15.16 9.80
N GLY A 194 -8.89 15.26 9.27
CA GLY A 194 -7.90 16.22 9.73
C GLY A 194 -7.32 15.88 11.11
N ASN A 195 -6.82 16.90 11.80
CA ASN A 195 -6.20 16.74 13.11
C ASN A 195 -7.23 16.30 14.16
N ASN A 196 -6.91 15.29 14.94
CA ASN A 196 -7.82 14.67 15.91
C ASN A 196 -9.21 14.28 15.36
N ASP A 197 -9.33 14.09 14.05
CA ASP A 197 -10.59 13.81 13.37
C ASP A 197 -11.66 14.90 13.58
N TYR A 198 -11.22 16.16 13.71
CA TYR A 198 -12.06 17.29 14.10
C TYR A 198 -12.50 18.18 12.92
N GLY A 199 -11.85 18.08 11.75
CA GLY A 199 -12.23 18.81 10.53
C GLY A 199 -11.93 20.30 10.54
N GLU A 200 -11.01 20.78 11.41
CA GLU A 200 -10.60 22.17 11.43
C GLU A 200 -9.69 22.50 10.24
N SER A 201 -9.98 23.62 9.59
CA SER A 201 -9.11 24.24 8.62
C SER A 201 -8.61 25.58 9.16
N ALA A 202 -7.32 25.83 9.04
CA ALA A 202 -6.70 27.05 9.55
C ALA A 202 -7.22 28.35 8.84
N LEU A 203 -7.71 28.21 7.61
CA LEU A 203 -8.17 29.33 6.76
C LEU A 203 -9.69 29.48 6.70
N TRP A 204 -10.44 28.47 7.15
CA TRP A 204 -11.89 28.41 7.00
C TRP A 204 -12.57 28.13 8.34
N PRO A 205 -12.96 29.15 9.11
CA PRO A 205 -13.59 28.99 10.42
C PRO A 205 -14.88 28.17 10.41
N ASP A 206 -15.59 28.14 9.27
CA ASP A 206 -16.84 27.41 9.03
C ASP A 206 -16.63 26.04 8.38
N SER A 207 -15.39 25.55 8.34
CA SER A 207 -15.08 24.23 7.72
C SER A 207 -15.91 23.10 8.31
N ARG A 208 -16.11 23.09 9.64
CA ARG A 208 -16.90 22.06 10.30
C ARG A 208 -18.37 22.06 9.89
N ASP A 209 -18.98 23.26 9.78
CA ASP A 209 -20.37 23.39 9.34
C ASP A 209 -20.53 22.93 7.89
N THR A 210 -19.55 23.28 7.05
CA THR A 210 -19.50 22.82 5.65
C THR A 210 -19.38 21.29 5.58
N ILE A 211 -18.48 20.69 6.34
CA ILE A 211 -18.30 19.23 6.38
C ILE A 211 -19.56 18.54 6.92
N ALA A 212 -20.18 19.08 7.98
CA ALA A 212 -21.42 18.52 8.52
C ALA A 212 -22.56 18.54 7.50
N ALA A 213 -22.66 19.61 6.69
CA ALA A 213 -23.63 19.69 5.62
C ALA A 213 -23.39 18.63 4.54
N LEU A 214 -22.13 18.44 4.10
CA LEU A 214 -21.76 17.38 3.14
C LEU A 214 -22.03 15.98 3.72
N ALA A 215 -21.72 15.75 5.00
CA ALA A 215 -21.98 14.48 5.66
C ALA A 215 -23.48 14.14 5.72
N ALA A 216 -24.32 15.14 5.92
CA ALA A 216 -25.77 14.96 5.92
C ALA A 216 -26.33 14.50 4.55
N GLU A 217 -25.65 14.85 3.46
CA GLU A 217 -26.04 14.42 2.10
C GLU A 217 -25.74 12.94 1.83
N GLU A 218 -24.79 12.36 2.53
CA GLU A 218 -24.38 10.96 2.32
C GLU A 218 -25.38 9.96 2.93
N GLY A 219 -26.17 10.38 3.93
CA GLY A 219 -27.21 9.53 4.54
C GLY A 219 -26.70 8.37 5.36
N VAL A 220 -25.40 8.40 5.73
CA VAL A 220 -24.73 7.42 6.58
C VAL A 220 -24.33 8.02 7.93
N GLU A 221 -23.81 7.21 8.85
CA GLU A 221 -23.38 7.71 10.15
C GLU A 221 -22.28 8.78 10.03
N TYR A 222 -22.45 9.91 10.73
CA TYR A 222 -21.41 10.95 10.86
C TYR A 222 -20.69 10.82 12.20
N ILE A 223 -19.43 10.39 12.15
CA ILE A 223 -18.58 10.20 13.32
C ILE A 223 -17.94 11.54 13.68
N ASP A 224 -18.56 12.29 14.58
CA ASP A 224 -18.07 13.61 15.05
C ASP A 224 -18.10 13.69 16.59
N TYR A 225 -17.11 13.08 17.21
CA TYR A 225 -17.06 13.01 18.69
C TYR A 225 -16.18 14.11 19.33
N ASN A 226 -15.37 14.84 18.57
CA ASN A 226 -14.30 15.71 19.11
C ASN A 226 -13.42 15.00 20.16
N ASP A 227 -13.25 13.69 19.98
CA ASP A 227 -12.54 12.79 20.88
C ASP A 227 -11.98 11.64 20.02
N ILE A 228 -10.68 11.63 19.81
CA ILE A 228 -10.03 10.68 18.90
C ILE A 228 -10.18 9.23 19.36
N GLU A 229 -10.19 8.97 20.67
CA GLU A 229 -10.32 7.62 21.21
C GLU A 229 -11.73 7.07 20.94
N LYS A 230 -12.75 7.91 21.12
CA LYS A 230 -14.13 7.54 20.77
C LYS A 230 -14.32 7.35 19.28
N SER A 231 -13.67 8.21 18.48
CA SER A 231 -13.70 8.09 17.01
C SER A 231 -13.06 6.77 16.54
N ILE A 232 -11.93 6.36 17.11
CA ILE A 232 -11.28 5.09 16.85
C ILE A 232 -12.18 3.92 17.29
N ALA A 233 -12.70 3.96 18.52
CA ALA A 233 -13.56 2.90 19.07
C ALA A 233 -14.81 2.69 18.20
N ARG A 234 -15.46 3.78 17.76
CA ARG A 234 -16.64 3.69 16.89
C ARG A 234 -16.34 3.06 15.53
N ARG A 235 -15.19 3.39 14.93
CA ARG A 235 -14.77 2.76 13.68
C ARG A 235 -14.54 1.27 13.82
N LEU A 236 -13.91 0.85 14.92
CA LEU A 236 -13.72 -0.59 15.20
C LEU A 236 -15.04 -1.33 15.34
N GLU A 237 -16.04 -0.72 15.99
CA GLU A 237 -17.40 -1.28 16.09
C GLU A 237 -18.06 -1.42 14.72
N LEU A 238 -17.97 -0.38 13.88
CA LEU A 238 -18.56 -0.37 12.55
C LEU A 238 -17.91 -1.36 11.58
N PHE A 239 -16.61 -1.50 11.61
CA PHE A 239 -15.89 -2.50 10.79
C PHE A 239 -16.20 -3.93 11.25
N GLY A 240 -16.47 -4.12 12.55
CA GLY A 240 -16.74 -5.45 13.15
C GLY A 240 -15.46 -6.18 13.55
N GLU A 241 -15.65 -7.41 14.02
CA GLU A 241 -14.54 -8.23 14.53
C GLU A 241 -13.87 -9.06 13.43
N ASP A 242 -14.62 -9.42 12.39
CA ASP A 242 -14.16 -10.27 11.29
C ASP A 242 -13.56 -9.40 10.17
N VAL A 243 -12.34 -8.90 10.42
CA VAL A 243 -11.55 -8.11 9.44
C VAL A 243 -10.25 -8.84 9.15
N ASP A 244 -10.04 -9.21 7.90
CA ASP A 244 -8.89 -9.97 7.44
C ASP A 244 -7.72 -9.07 7.05
N CYS A 245 -7.98 -7.81 6.67
CA CYS A 245 -6.96 -6.80 6.38
C CYS A 245 -7.48 -5.39 6.65
N PHE A 246 -6.61 -4.50 7.14
CA PHE A 246 -6.90 -3.07 7.25
C PHE A 246 -6.06 -2.26 6.26
N VAL A 247 -6.72 -1.40 5.46
CA VAL A 247 -6.05 -0.48 4.54
C VAL A 247 -6.22 0.95 5.04
N ASN A 248 -5.10 1.62 5.30
CA ASN A 248 -5.04 3.05 5.54
C ASN A 248 -4.72 3.80 4.26
N VAL A 249 -5.56 4.73 3.85
CA VAL A 249 -5.30 5.64 2.73
C VAL A 249 -5.23 7.07 3.23
N GLY A 250 -4.03 7.65 3.19
CA GLY A 250 -3.78 9.01 3.65
C GLY A 250 -3.49 9.12 5.15
N GLY A 251 -3.52 10.33 5.67
CA GLY A 251 -3.03 10.70 7.01
C GLY A 251 -4.12 11.03 8.04
N ALA A 252 -5.33 10.48 7.91
CA ALA A 252 -6.39 10.73 8.91
C ALA A 252 -5.96 10.27 10.31
N SER A 253 -6.12 11.15 11.31
CA SER A 253 -5.69 10.88 12.69
C SER A 253 -6.32 9.64 13.28
N ALA A 254 -7.56 9.32 12.95
CA ALA A 254 -8.21 8.11 13.43
C ALA A 254 -7.53 6.82 12.92
N ASN A 255 -6.98 6.85 11.70
CA ASN A 255 -6.29 5.70 11.12
C ASN A 255 -4.84 5.60 11.63
N SER A 256 -4.10 6.69 11.58
CA SER A 256 -2.66 6.73 11.93
C SER A 256 -2.39 6.92 13.42
N GLY A 257 -3.37 7.40 14.18
CA GLY A 257 -3.22 7.78 15.58
C GLY A 257 -2.64 9.17 15.76
N THR A 258 -2.60 9.59 17.03
CA THR A 258 -1.99 10.86 17.48
C THR A 258 -0.91 10.62 18.53
N SER A 259 -0.43 9.38 18.65
CA SER A 259 0.65 9.02 19.56
C SER A 259 2.02 9.44 18.99
N ALA A 260 3.05 9.44 19.83
CA ALA A 260 4.42 9.69 19.40
C ALA A 260 4.96 8.67 18.39
N TYR A 261 4.29 7.55 18.23
CA TYR A 261 4.68 6.44 17.33
C TYR A 261 3.98 6.46 15.97
N THR A 262 3.13 7.47 15.71
CA THR A 262 2.36 7.56 14.45
C THR A 262 3.25 7.49 13.20
N LEU A 263 4.43 8.13 13.25
CA LEU A 263 5.38 8.13 12.13
C LEU A 263 6.28 6.88 12.06
N ASP A 264 6.27 6.05 13.10
CA ASP A 264 7.07 4.81 13.13
C ASP A 264 6.39 3.64 12.44
N PHE A 265 5.09 3.77 12.06
CA PHE A 265 4.38 2.71 11.36
C PHE A 265 4.91 2.60 9.93
N PRO A 266 5.39 1.40 9.50
CA PRO A 266 5.95 1.23 8.17
C PRO A 266 4.95 1.53 7.06
N ASN A 267 5.47 1.86 5.87
CA ASN A 267 4.69 2.11 4.67
C ASN A 267 4.52 0.82 3.84
N GLY A 268 3.44 0.69 3.09
CA GLY A 268 3.10 -0.52 2.34
C GLY A 268 2.50 -1.62 3.21
N LEU A 269 2.66 -2.89 2.82
CA LEU A 269 2.16 -4.04 3.56
C LEU A 269 2.98 -4.31 4.81
N VAL A 270 2.32 -4.44 5.95
CA VAL A 270 2.90 -4.71 7.27
C VAL A 270 2.22 -5.94 7.87
N LEU A 271 2.95 -7.06 7.92
CA LEU A 271 2.49 -8.30 8.56
C LEU A 271 2.93 -8.37 10.03
N ASP A 272 4.14 -7.90 10.32
CA ASP A 272 4.75 -7.90 11.65
C ASP A 272 5.17 -6.48 12.05
N PRO A 273 4.35 -5.72 12.78
CA PRO A 273 4.68 -4.37 13.19
C PRO A 273 5.82 -4.36 14.22
N PRO A 274 6.75 -3.41 14.14
CA PRO A 274 7.98 -3.43 14.96
C PRO A 274 7.68 -3.21 16.45
N LYS A 275 6.66 -2.43 16.79
CA LYS A 275 6.27 -2.13 18.18
C LYS A 275 4.83 -1.62 18.22
N ILE A 276 4.03 -2.21 19.09
CA ILE A 276 2.65 -1.76 19.32
C ILE A 276 2.63 -0.79 20.52
N PRO A 277 2.20 0.48 20.33
CA PRO A 277 1.94 1.39 21.45
C PRO A 277 0.80 0.90 22.34
N THR A 278 0.83 1.22 23.61
CA THR A 278 -0.21 0.85 24.58
C THR A 278 -1.22 1.97 24.85
N THR A 279 -1.10 3.09 24.14
CA THR A 279 -1.99 4.26 24.30
C THR A 279 -3.29 4.08 23.52
N ALA A 280 -4.40 4.59 24.04
CA ALA A 280 -5.73 4.47 23.40
C ALA A 280 -5.86 5.28 22.10
N ASN A 281 -4.98 6.26 21.87
CA ASN A 281 -4.92 7.09 20.66
C ASN A 281 -3.92 6.57 19.60
N ARG A 282 -3.59 5.29 19.63
CA ARG A 282 -2.59 4.70 18.70
C ARG A 282 -3.07 4.56 17.25
N GLY A 283 -4.36 4.72 16.99
CA GLY A 283 -4.96 4.67 15.66
C GLY A 283 -5.29 3.25 15.17
N LEU A 284 -6.16 3.17 14.15
CA LEU A 284 -6.65 1.91 13.61
C LEU A 284 -5.54 0.99 13.09
N MET A 285 -4.50 1.55 12.46
CA MET A 285 -3.35 0.75 11.98
C MET A 285 -2.73 -0.08 13.11
N TYR A 286 -2.48 0.54 14.26
CA TYR A 286 -1.94 -0.17 15.42
C TYR A 286 -2.97 -1.05 16.13
N GLU A 287 -4.26 -0.69 16.08
CA GLU A 287 -5.33 -1.52 16.64
C GLU A 287 -5.45 -2.86 15.90
N TYR A 288 -5.45 -2.83 14.57
CA TYR A 288 -5.49 -4.04 13.76
C TYR A 288 -4.18 -4.84 13.83
N ALA A 289 -3.04 -4.16 13.75
CA ALA A 289 -1.74 -4.79 13.91
C ALA A 289 -1.59 -5.51 15.28
N ALA A 290 -2.15 -4.93 16.36
CA ALA A 290 -2.16 -5.55 17.69
C ALA A 290 -3.00 -6.84 17.76
N ARG A 291 -3.95 -7.00 16.85
CA ARG A 291 -4.80 -8.21 16.71
C ARG A 291 -4.19 -9.24 15.76
N GLY A 292 -3.03 -8.95 15.17
CA GLY A 292 -2.39 -9.80 14.17
C GLY A 292 -3.01 -9.72 12.78
N VAL A 293 -3.83 -8.68 12.54
CA VAL A 293 -4.44 -8.41 11.23
C VAL A 293 -3.41 -7.68 10.36
N PRO A 294 -3.16 -8.12 9.12
CA PRO A 294 -2.35 -7.42 8.14
C PRO A 294 -2.80 -5.97 7.94
N VAL A 295 -1.85 -5.06 7.85
CA VAL A 295 -2.13 -3.63 7.61
C VAL A 295 -1.41 -3.16 6.36
N ILE A 296 -2.14 -2.50 5.47
CA ILE A 296 -1.57 -1.84 4.29
C ILE A 296 -1.63 -0.33 4.53
N ASN A 297 -0.46 0.32 4.62
CA ASN A 297 -0.34 1.76 4.88
C ASN A 297 0.02 2.51 3.59
N MET A 298 -0.97 3.18 3.00
CA MET A 298 -0.85 3.94 1.75
C MET A 298 -0.72 5.44 2.04
N LEU A 299 0.45 5.85 2.56
CA LEU A 299 0.70 7.24 2.97
C LEU A 299 1.88 7.89 2.24
N ASN A 300 3.06 7.31 2.28
CA ASN A 300 4.26 7.88 1.66
C ASN A 300 4.38 7.42 0.20
N VAL A 301 3.69 8.14 -0.69
CA VAL A 301 3.58 7.80 -2.11
C VAL A 301 4.94 7.69 -2.79
N ARG A 302 5.90 8.58 -2.46
CA ARG A 302 7.25 8.53 -3.05
C ARG A 302 7.97 7.22 -2.71
N GLN A 303 7.90 6.80 -1.46
CA GLN A 303 8.49 5.54 -1.04
C GLN A 303 7.77 4.34 -1.66
N LEU A 304 6.43 4.35 -1.65
CA LEU A 304 5.63 3.29 -2.28
C LEU A 304 6.00 3.11 -3.75
N ALA A 305 6.13 4.21 -4.50
CA ALA A 305 6.53 4.16 -5.89
C ALA A 305 7.95 3.60 -6.06
N ALA A 306 8.92 4.12 -5.30
CA ALA A 306 10.31 3.71 -5.40
C ALA A 306 10.55 2.24 -5.04
N ASP A 307 9.93 1.76 -3.96
CA ASP A 307 10.10 0.39 -3.47
C ASP A 307 9.45 -0.65 -4.39
N ASN A 308 8.47 -0.23 -5.21
CA ASN A 308 7.66 -1.12 -6.04
C ASN A 308 7.87 -0.94 -7.55
N GLY A 309 8.89 -0.16 -7.94
CA GLY A 309 9.24 0.01 -9.35
C GLY A 309 8.18 0.78 -10.15
N LEU A 310 7.45 1.69 -9.49
CA LEU A 310 6.56 2.66 -10.12
C LEU A 310 7.29 4.00 -10.29
N PRO A 311 7.00 4.76 -11.36
CA PRO A 311 7.58 6.08 -11.53
C PRO A 311 7.01 7.08 -10.51
N TYR A 312 7.79 8.08 -10.15
CA TYR A 312 7.34 9.20 -9.32
C TYR A 312 7.12 10.43 -10.18
N ASP A 313 5.93 11.01 -10.10
CA ASP A 313 5.46 12.17 -10.87
C ASP A 313 5.57 12.00 -12.41
N PRO A 314 5.04 10.89 -12.97
CA PRO A 314 5.13 10.67 -14.41
C PRO A 314 4.20 11.61 -15.18
N VAL A 315 4.70 12.13 -16.30
CA VAL A 315 3.92 12.91 -17.27
C VAL A 315 4.29 12.42 -18.69
N PRO A 316 3.38 11.72 -19.39
CA PRO A 316 2.03 11.30 -18.96
C PRO A 316 2.06 10.22 -17.87
N LEU A 317 0.90 9.93 -17.27
CA LEU A 317 0.71 8.76 -16.39
C LEU A 317 1.03 7.49 -17.19
N THR A 318 1.53 6.46 -16.48
CA THR A 318 1.86 5.19 -17.12
C THR A 318 0.61 4.40 -17.48
N HIS A 319 0.71 3.54 -18.49
CA HIS A 319 -0.42 2.69 -18.87
C HIS A 319 -0.55 1.46 -17.95
N PRO A 320 -1.76 0.92 -17.77
CA PRO A 320 -1.96 -0.36 -17.11
C PRO A 320 -1.07 -1.47 -17.68
N GLY A 321 -0.35 -2.18 -16.81
CA GLY A 321 0.60 -3.20 -17.23
C GLY A 321 2.04 -2.72 -17.39
N GLU A 322 2.30 -1.42 -17.22
CA GLU A 322 3.64 -0.84 -17.23
C GLU A 322 4.23 -0.73 -15.82
N GLY A 323 5.54 -0.91 -15.72
CA GLY A 323 6.29 -0.77 -14.45
C GLY A 323 6.71 -2.09 -13.81
N GLY A 324 7.55 -1.97 -12.77
CA GLY A 324 8.16 -3.11 -12.07
C GLY A 324 7.20 -3.92 -11.21
N VAL A 325 6.03 -3.35 -10.87
CA VAL A 325 5.03 -3.93 -9.96
C VAL A 325 4.48 -5.29 -10.43
N TYR A 326 4.51 -5.55 -11.73
CA TYR A 326 4.01 -6.80 -12.34
C TYR A 326 5.01 -7.95 -12.35
N TYR A 327 6.24 -7.70 -11.90
CA TYR A 327 7.34 -8.65 -12.02
C TYR A 327 8.04 -8.86 -10.69
N TYR A 328 8.65 -10.03 -10.54
CA TYR A 328 9.60 -10.32 -9.48
C TYR A 328 10.94 -10.77 -10.04
N ILE A 329 12.00 -10.64 -9.24
CA ILE A 329 13.34 -11.09 -9.63
C ILE A 329 13.42 -12.59 -9.38
N ALA A 330 13.52 -13.37 -10.45
CA ALA A 330 13.72 -14.81 -10.40
C ALA A 330 15.19 -15.18 -10.55
N TYR A 331 15.58 -16.28 -9.91
CA TYR A 331 16.91 -16.82 -9.94
C TYR A 331 16.90 -18.23 -10.52
N ARG A 332 17.90 -18.55 -11.37
CA ARG A 332 18.07 -19.90 -11.94
C ARG A 332 18.59 -20.84 -10.87
N LEU A 333 17.70 -21.44 -10.07
CA LEU A 333 18.02 -22.27 -8.90
C LEU A 333 18.94 -23.45 -9.17
N TRP A 334 19.05 -23.94 -10.41
CA TRP A 334 19.98 -24.99 -10.79
C TRP A 334 21.45 -24.54 -10.67
N ILE A 335 21.77 -23.23 -10.78
CA ILE A 335 23.14 -22.71 -10.68
C ILE A 335 23.69 -22.85 -9.25
N PRO A 336 23.03 -22.32 -8.19
CA PRO A 336 23.50 -22.51 -6.82
C PRO A 336 23.45 -23.98 -6.40
N ALA A 337 22.49 -24.78 -6.90
CA ALA A 337 22.42 -26.23 -6.63
C ALA A 337 23.65 -26.97 -7.20
N LEU A 338 24.03 -26.66 -8.45
CA LEU A 338 25.23 -27.22 -9.08
C LEU A 338 26.50 -26.78 -8.34
N ALA A 339 26.60 -25.50 -8.01
CA ALA A 339 27.75 -24.96 -7.23
C ALA A 339 27.88 -25.67 -5.89
N ALA A 340 26.80 -25.86 -5.15
CA ALA A 340 26.78 -26.58 -3.89
C ALA A 340 27.23 -28.04 -4.07
N ALA A 341 26.75 -28.76 -5.07
CA ALA A 341 27.15 -30.11 -5.38
C ALA A 341 28.66 -30.23 -5.69
N LEU A 342 29.20 -29.32 -6.49
CA LEU A 342 30.62 -29.24 -6.82
C LEU A 342 31.49 -28.89 -5.60
N MET A 343 31.04 -28.00 -4.72
CA MET A 343 31.70 -27.67 -3.45
C MET A 343 31.79 -28.93 -2.54
N ILE A 344 30.67 -29.62 -2.38
CA ILE A 344 30.61 -30.85 -1.59
C ILE A 344 31.57 -31.90 -2.17
N ALA A 345 31.60 -32.11 -3.45
CA ALA A 345 32.48 -33.04 -4.13
C ALA A 345 33.98 -32.65 -3.92
N ALA A 346 34.32 -31.38 -4.08
CA ALA A 346 35.67 -30.88 -3.85
C ALA A 346 36.14 -31.13 -2.39
N LEU A 347 35.27 -30.85 -1.42
CA LEU A 347 35.57 -31.08 0.00
C LEU A 347 35.72 -32.59 0.34
N ALA A 348 34.87 -33.45 -0.22
CA ALA A 348 34.93 -34.89 -0.05
C ALA A 348 36.25 -35.48 -0.61
N VAL A 349 36.63 -35.05 -1.83
CA VAL A 349 37.92 -35.45 -2.43
C VAL A 349 39.12 -34.95 -1.60
N GLY A 350 39.01 -33.68 -1.14
CA GLY A 350 40.04 -33.09 -0.27
C GLY A 350 40.25 -33.85 1.03
N ARG A 351 39.18 -34.33 1.63
CA ARG A 351 39.20 -35.19 2.83
C ARG A 351 39.78 -36.57 2.52
N ALA A 352 39.30 -37.27 1.51
CA ALA A 352 39.77 -38.61 1.12
C ALA A 352 41.25 -38.63 0.78
N ARG A 353 41.78 -37.61 0.09
CA ARG A 353 43.21 -37.47 -0.23
C ARG A 353 44.08 -37.10 1.00
N PHE A 354 43.49 -36.47 2.00
CA PHE A 354 44.18 -36.23 3.27
C PHE A 354 44.38 -37.53 4.02
N GLU A 355 43.34 -38.33 4.17
CA GLU A 355 43.39 -39.63 4.88
C GLU A 355 44.33 -40.63 4.23
N ARG A 356 44.50 -40.63 2.88
CA ARG A 356 45.47 -41.46 2.15
C ARG A 356 46.94 -41.04 2.35
N LYS A 357 47.23 -39.84 2.76
CA LYS A 357 48.61 -39.33 2.98
C LYS A 357 49.10 -39.53 4.40
N GLU A 358 48.19 -39.82 5.34
CA GLU A 358 48.50 -40.14 6.74
C GLU A 358 48.61 -41.67 6.99
N LYS A 359 48.29 -42.52 5.98
CA LYS A 359 48.58 -43.95 5.95
C LYS A 359 49.88 -44.20 5.18
#